data_09c18855ed714cf69b23b2a05b0d646a
#
_entry.id   09c18855ed714cf69b23b2a05b0d646a
#
_cell.length_a   1.000
_cell.length_b   1.000
_cell.length_c   1.000
_cell.angle_alpha   90.00
_cell.angle_beta   90.00
_cell.angle_gamma   90.00
#
_symmetry.space_group_name_H-M   'P 1'
#
loop_
_entity.id
_entity.type
_entity.pdbx_description
1 polymer ?
#
loop_
_entity_poly.entity_id
_entity_poly.type
_entity_poly.pdbx_seq_one_letter_code
_entity_poly.pdbx_strand_id
1 'polypeptide(L)'
;MYIFLRNNDYRYAAEQMLLMLFPEERPVYPSADPGLWEENAVELELKPGKTYTTAVCRLRYDRRTAQKHVRARTDGIRAGEERARIEQRILKLAFYRAALDVGVPKPEWGCLTGVRPAKFLAGLMQKDGLTETAAVRMLTETFGVSKERASLALAAERAAARAKAALAPQDVCLYIGIPF
;
A
#
# COMPACT_ATOMS: atom_id res chain seq x y z
N MET A 1 6.62 -8.63 16.42
CA MET A 1 7.64 -7.90 15.59
C MET A 1 7.77 -6.47 16.07
N TYR A 2 8.98 -5.99 16.28
CA TYR A 2 9.24 -4.59 16.61
C TYR A 2 9.08 -3.71 15.40
N ILE A 3 8.41 -2.55 15.55
CA ILE A 3 8.21 -1.56 14.49
C ILE A 3 8.86 -0.25 14.90
N PHE A 4 9.80 0.20 14.07
CA PHE A 4 10.45 1.49 14.20
C PHE A 4 9.98 2.42 13.06
N LEU A 5 9.40 3.55 13.42
CA LEU A 5 9.00 4.58 12.47
C LEU A 5 9.98 5.77 12.56
N ARG A 6 10.60 6.13 11.43
CA ARG A 6 11.52 7.24 11.37
C ARG A 6 11.03 8.29 10.39
N ASN A 7 10.94 9.54 10.86
CA ASN A 7 10.44 10.68 10.11
C ASN A 7 9.01 10.48 9.56
N ASN A 8 8.20 9.67 10.25
CA ASN A 8 6.79 9.47 9.97
C ASN A 8 6.09 8.87 11.21
N ASP A 9 4.76 8.96 11.21
CA ASP A 9 3.87 8.40 12.25
C ASP A 9 2.80 7.46 11.67
N TYR A 10 3.04 6.88 10.50
CA TYR A 10 2.08 6.06 9.77
C TYR A 10 1.90 4.65 10.39
N ARG A 11 1.65 4.61 11.71
CA ARG A 11 1.43 3.37 12.49
C ARG A 11 0.40 2.46 11.85
N TYR A 12 -0.78 3.01 11.55
CA TYR A 12 -1.85 2.22 10.95
C TYR A 12 -1.44 1.55 9.63
N ALA A 13 -0.71 2.27 8.78
CA ALA A 13 -0.22 1.70 7.52
C ALA A 13 0.80 0.58 7.75
N ALA A 14 1.69 0.73 8.73
CA ALA A 14 2.67 -0.29 9.11
C ALA A 14 1.99 -1.54 9.70
N GLU A 15 1.03 -1.36 10.60
CA GLU A 15 0.26 -2.45 11.22
C GLU A 15 -0.55 -3.25 10.20
N GLN A 16 -1.23 -2.57 9.26
CA GLN A 16 -1.96 -3.22 8.17
C GLN A 16 -1.06 -4.10 7.32
N MET A 17 0.16 -3.64 7.03
CA MET A 17 1.14 -4.43 6.29
C MET A 17 1.68 -5.59 7.13
N LEU A 18 1.98 -5.34 8.42
CA LEU A 18 2.44 -6.38 9.32
C LEU A 18 1.45 -7.54 9.40
N LEU A 19 0.18 -7.23 9.72
CA LEU A 19 -0.86 -8.25 9.91
C LEU A 19 -1.16 -9.02 8.63
N MET A 20 -0.99 -8.38 7.46
CA MET A 20 -1.18 -9.06 6.18
C MET A 20 0.00 -9.97 5.81
N LEU A 21 1.24 -9.52 6.06
CA LEU A 21 2.45 -10.22 5.62
C LEU A 21 2.93 -11.24 6.66
N PHE A 22 2.67 -10.98 7.95
CA PHE A 22 3.14 -11.76 9.08
C PHE A 22 1.98 -11.98 10.07
N PRO A 23 0.97 -12.79 9.72
CA PRO A 23 -0.27 -12.90 10.51
C PRO A 23 -0.06 -13.40 11.94
N GLU A 24 1.03 -14.13 12.20
CA GLU A 24 1.38 -14.61 13.55
C GLU A 24 2.07 -13.55 14.41
N GLU A 25 2.55 -12.46 13.80
CA GLU A 25 3.23 -11.38 14.51
C GLU A 25 2.25 -10.34 15.06
N ARG A 26 2.65 -9.68 16.14
CA ARG A 26 1.92 -8.54 16.70
C ARG A 26 2.85 -7.32 16.76
N PRO A 27 2.34 -6.12 16.47
CA PRO A 27 3.16 -4.91 16.49
C PRO A 27 3.58 -4.55 17.91
N VAL A 28 4.86 -4.26 18.07
CA VAL A 28 5.44 -3.72 19.31
C VAL A 28 6.21 -2.45 18.97
N TYR A 29 5.89 -1.35 19.63
CA TYR A 29 6.56 -0.07 19.46
C TYR A 29 7.46 0.21 20.66
N PRO A 30 8.77 0.01 20.55
CA PRO A 30 9.68 0.26 21.66
C PRO A 30 9.85 1.76 21.90
N SER A 31 10.02 2.13 23.17
CA SER A 31 10.22 3.53 23.57
C SER A 31 11.63 4.06 23.24
N ALA A 32 12.60 3.17 23.05
CA ALA A 32 13.96 3.50 22.63
C ALA A 32 14.42 2.46 21.60
N ASP A 33 15.47 2.78 20.85
CA ASP A 33 16.14 1.82 19.97
C ASP A 33 17.09 0.96 20.81
N PRO A 34 16.72 -0.25 21.20
CA PRO A 34 17.49 -1.05 22.14
C PRO A 34 18.53 -1.95 21.45
N GLY A 35 18.87 -1.70 20.17
CA GLY A 35 19.72 -2.60 19.42
C GLY A 35 19.05 -3.93 19.06
N LEU A 36 17.72 -3.97 19.04
CA LEU A 36 16.88 -5.18 18.87
C LEU A 36 16.92 -5.79 17.46
N TRP A 37 17.95 -5.51 16.67
CA TRP A 37 18.14 -6.16 15.37
C TRP A 37 18.50 -7.66 15.49
N GLU A 38 18.54 -8.21 16.70
CA GLU A 38 18.64 -9.66 16.95
C GLU A 38 17.29 -10.37 16.84
N GLU A 39 16.16 -9.64 17.00
CA GLU A 39 14.81 -10.15 16.93
C GLU A 39 14.10 -9.76 15.60
N ASN A 40 12.88 -10.26 15.40
CA ASN A 40 12.04 -9.86 14.27
C ASN A 40 11.69 -8.38 14.38
N ALA A 41 12.17 -7.58 13.45
CA ALA A 41 12.03 -6.13 13.48
C ALA A 41 11.88 -5.53 12.08
N VAL A 42 11.13 -4.43 11.97
CA VAL A 42 11.04 -3.62 10.77
C VAL A 42 11.25 -2.15 11.11
N GLU A 43 12.12 -1.50 10.36
CA GLU A 43 12.26 -0.04 10.38
C GLU A 43 11.71 0.53 9.08
N LEU A 44 10.80 1.49 9.20
CA LEU A 44 10.17 2.22 8.10
C LEU A 44 10.53 3.69 8.20
N GLU A 45 11.38 4.15 7.29
CA GLU A 45 11.89 5.52 7.26
C GLU A 45 11.39 6.27 6.03
N LEU A 46 10.95 7.54 6.20
CA LEU A 46 10.74 8.46 5.10
C LEU A 46 11.88 9.46 5.02
N LYS A 47 12.43 9.62 3.83
CA LYS A 47 13.45 10.62 3.49
C LYS A 47 12.87 11.61 2.49
N PRO A 48 12.29 12.72 2.97
CA PRO A 48 11.82 13.76 2.07
C PRO A 48 12.99 14.45 1.38
N GLY A 49 12.88 14.63 0.08
CA GLY A 49 13.82 15.39 -0.74
C GLY A 49 13.12 16.51 -1.50
N LYS A 50 13.86 17.30 -2.27
CA LYS A 50 13.31 18.41 -3.05
C LYS A 50 12.30 17.94 -4.10
N THR A 51 12.62 16.89 -4.84
CA THR A 51 11.80 16.38 -5.95
C THR A 51 11.10 15.08 -5.60
N TYR A 52 11.74 14.23 -4.80
CA TYR A 52 11.25 12.90 -4.47
C TYR A 52 11.25 12.69 -2.97
N THR A 53 10.24 11.97 -2.48
CA THR A 53 10.30 11.33 -1.15
C THR A 53 10.69 9.87 -1.34
N THR A 54 11.63 9.38 -0.54
CA THR A 54 12.08 7.99 -0.55
C THR A 54 11.63 7.31 0.73
N ALA A 55 10.92 6.20 0.59
CA ALA A 55 10.68 5.26 1.68
C ALA A 55 11.80 4.23 1.73
N VAL A 56 12.33 3.99 2.90
CA VAL A 56 13.32 2.95 3.19
C VAL A 56 12.69 1.97 4.17
N CYS A 57 12.72 0.69 3.82
CA CYS A 57 12.36 -0.39 4.73
C CYS A 57 13.60 -1.22 5.00
N ARG A 58 13.94 -1.40 6.28
CA ARG A 58 14.89 -2.40 6.75
C ARG A 58 14.11 -3.44 7.55
N LEU A 59 14.20 -4.69 7.15
CA LEU A 59 13.45 -5.79 7.73
C LEU A 59 14.39 -6.90 8.17
N ARG A 60 14.18 -7.41 9.37
CA ARG A 60 14.74 -8.67 9.87
C ARG A 60 13.59 -9.59 10.25
N TYR A 61 13.59 -10.79 9.72
CA TYR A 61 12.61 -11.82 10.01
C TYR A 61 13.25 -13.20 9.88
N ASP A 62 13.09 -14.04 10.90
CA ASP A 62 13.66 -15.39 10.95
C ASP A 62 15.14 -15.43 10.53
N ARG A 63 15.96 -14.57 11.14
CA ARG A 63 17.41 -14.39 10.88
C ARG A 63 17.76 -13.89 9.48
N ARG A 64 16.79 -13.71 8.57
CA ARG A 64 16.99 -13.11 7.26
C ARG A 64 16.84 -11.60 7.35
N THR A 65 17.58 -10.89 6.53
CA THR A 65 17.51 -9.43 6.47
C THR A 65 17.28 -8.97 5.04
N ALA A 66 16.49 -7.92 4.90
CA ALA A 66 16.26 -7.27 3.62
C ALA A 66 16.20 -5.75 3.78
N GLN A 67 16.64 -5.04 2.74
CA GLN A 67 16.49 -3.60 2.67
C GLN A 67 15.93 -3.21 1.30
N LYS A 68 14.89 -2.38 1.30
CA LYS A 68 14.26 -1.86 0.09
C LYS A 68 14.08 -0.36 0.13
N HIS A 69 14.21 0.24 -1.04
CA HIS A 69 13.99 1.65 -1.27
C HIS A 69 12.89 1.82 -2.31
N VAL A 70 11.92 2.67 -2.03
CA VAL A 70 10.90 3.08 -2.99
C VAL A 70 10.78 4.59 -2.96
N ARG A 71 10.75 5.21 -4.12
CA ARG A 71 10.62 6.67 -4.22
C ARG A 71 9.41 7.05 -5.05
N ALA A 72 8.81 8.16 -4.70
CA ALA A 72 7.79 8.82 -5.51
C ALA A 72 8.12 10.30 -5.66
N ARG A 73 7.70 10.87 -6.79
CA ARG A 73 7.82 12.30 -7.03
C ARG A 73 6.82 13.03 -6.13
N THR A 74 7.30 14.05 -5.42
CA THR A 74 6.51 14.81 -4.47
C THR A 74 6.71 16.32 -4.59
N ASP A 75 7.47 16.78 -5.62
CA ASP A 75 7.59 18.19 -5.94
C ASP A 75 6.23 18.79 -6.35
N GLY A 76 5.95 19.98 -5.92
CA GLY A 76 4.67 20.64 -6.17
C GLY A 76 3.49 20.13 -5.32
N ILE A 77 3.65 19.03 -4.59
CA ILE A 77 2.61 18.49 -3.71
C ILE A 77 2.81 19.05 -2.31
N ARG A 78 1.84 19.86 -1.87
CA ARG A 78 1.86 20.45 -0.52
C ARG A 78 1.62 19.37 0.54
N ALA A 79 2.05 19.66 1.77
CA ALA A 79 1.70 18.84 2.93
C ALA A 79 0.17 18.74 3.05
N GLY A 80 -0.34 17.52 3.33
CA GLY A 80 -1.77 17.24 3.43
C GLY A 80 -2.09 15.81 3.00
N GLU A 81 -3.37 15.53 2.81
CA GLU A 81 -3.86 14.17 2.53
C GLU A 81 -3.25 13.52 1.27
N GLU A 82 -3.06 14.29 0.22
CA GLU A 82 -2.51 13.76 -1.04
C GLU A 82 -1.07 13.30 -0.84
N ARG A 83 -0.25 14.12 -0.19
CA ARG A 83 1.13 13.77 0.14
C ARG A 83 1.18 12.56 1.07
N ALA A 84 0.37 12.54 2.12
CA ALA A 84 0.28 11.42 3.05
C ALA A 84 -0.10 10.11 2.35
N ARG A 85 -1.03 10.15 1.37
CA ARG A 85 -1.40 8.97 0.56
C ARG A 85 -0.21 8.43 -0.26
N ILE A 86 0.59 9.32 -0.84
CA ILE A 86 1.79 8.92 -1.60
C ILE A 86 2.83 8.32 -0.67
N GLU A 87 3.11 8.95 0.46
CA GLU A 87 4.09 8.51 1.44
C GLU A 87 3.73 7.15 2.03
N GLN A 88 2.47 6.95 2.45
CA GLN A 88 1.99 5.65 2.91
C GLN A 88 2.09 4.58 1.82
N ARG A 89 1.79 4.92 0.56
CA ARG A 89 1.89 3.99 -0.56
C ARG A 89 3.31 3.50 -0.76
N ILE A 90 4.31 4.40 -0.77
CA ILE A 90 5.70 4.01 -0.95
C ILE A 90 6.26 3.25 0.25
N LEU A 91 5.83 3.58 1.49
CA LEU A 91 6.17 2.81 2.69
C LEU A 91 5.63 1.38 2.63
N LYS A 92 4.35 1.22 2.31
CA LYS A 92 3.73 -0.10 2.14
C LYS A 92 4.43 -0.92 1.07
N LEU A 93 4.77 -0.29 -0.05
CA LEU A 93 5.47 -0.96 -1.15
C LEU A 93 6.90 -1.36 -0.78
N ALA A 94 7.63 -0.52 -0.03
CA ALA A 94 8.95 -0.85 0.46
C ALA A 94 8.91 -2.03 1.44
N PHE A 95 7.96 -2.03 2.37
CA PHE A 95 7.77 -3.12 3.34
C PHE A 95 7.39 -4.43 2.63
N TYR A 96 6.42 -4.39 1.72
CA TYR A 96 6.03 -5.54 0.91
C TYR A 96 7.21 -6.18 0.18
N ARG A 97 8.01 -5.36 -0.52
CA ARG A 97 9.18 -5.85 -1.27
C ARG A 97 10.25 -6.45 -0.35
N ALA A 98 10.46 -5.85 0.83
CA ALA A 98 11.39 -6.39 1.82
C ALA A 98 10.89 -7.73 2.39
N ALA A 99 9.58 -7.86 2.63
CA ALA A 99 8.97 -9.10 3.10
C ALA A 99 9.13 -10.26 2.09
N LEU A 100 8.96 -9.99 0.81
CA LEU A 100 9.21 -11.00 -0.23
C LEU A 100 10.67 -11.48 -0.24
N ASP A 101 11.63 -10.58 -0.04
CA ASP A 101 13.06 -10.95 -0.01
C ASP A 101 13.43 -11.84 1.19
N VAL A 102 12.74 -11.70 2.31
CA VAL A 102 12.93 -12.60 3.47
C VAL A 102 12.14 -13.90 3.37
N GLY A 103 11.42 -14.09 2.26
CA GLY A 103 10.75 -15.34 1.94
C GLY A 103 9.27 -15.41 2.33
N VAL A 104 8.63 -14.28 2.65
CA VAL A 104 7.17 -14.23 2.86
C VAL A 104 6.45 -14.57 1.55
N PRO A 105 5.44 -15.46 1.58
CA PRO A 105 4.63 -15.77 0.41
C PRO A 105 3.95 -14.53 -0.17
N LYS A 106 3.93 -14.43 -1.50
CA LYS A 106 3.29 -13.31 -2.19
C LYS A 106 1.76 -13.35 -2.00
N PRO A 107 1.14 -12.34 -1.36
CA PRO A 107 -0.31 -12.27 -1.26
C PRO A 107 -0.97 -12.05 -2.63
N GLU A 108 -2.17 -12.60 -2.85
CA GLU A 108 -2.90 -12.44 -4.13
C GLU A 108 -3.21 -10.98 -4.48
N TRP A 109 -3.48 -10.15 -3.48
CA TRP A 109 -3.69 -8.71 -3.63
C TRP A 109 -2.41 -7.88 -3.53
N GLY A 110 -1.24 -8.53 -3.52
CA GLY A 110 0.06 -7.85 -3.42
C GLY A 110 0.16 -6.98 -2.17
N CYS A 111 0.58 -5.73 -2.34
CA CYS A 111 0.67 -4.75 -1.25
C CYS A 111 -0.59 -3.88 -1.09
N LEU A 112 -1.69 -4.20 -1.79
CA LEU A 112 -2.94 -3.44 -1.68
C LEU A 112 -3.68 -3.84 -0.41
N THR A 113 -3.47 -3.10 0.67
CA THR A 113 -4.18 -3.25 1.95
C THR A 113 -4.87 -1.95 2.33
N GLY A 114 -6.07 -2.06 2.92
CA GLY A 114 -6.87 -0.90 3.33
C GLY A 114 -7.40 -0.06 2.16
N VAL A 115 -7.48 -0.63 0.95
CA VAL A 115 -8.00 0.04 -0.25
C VAL A 115 -9.06 -0.81 -0.94
N ARG A 116 -9.95 -0.18 -1.67
CA ARG A 116 -10.89 -0.85 -2.59
C ARG A 116 -10.21 -0.98 -3.96
N PRO A 117 -9.83 -2.19 -4.42
CA PRO A 117 -9.01 -2.36 -5.63
C PRO A 117 -9.63 -1.76 -6.89
N ALA A 118 -10.94 -1.96 -7.10
CA ALA A 118 -11.66 -1.38 -8.24
C ALA A 118 -11.63 0.16 -8.21
N LYS A 119 -11.85 0.79 -7.03
CA LYS A 119 -11.76 2.25 -6.88
C LYS A 119 -10.34 2.77 -7.07
N PHE A 120 -9.34 2.00 -6.62
CA PHE A 120 -7.94 2.34 -6.84
C PHE A 120 -7.61 2.32 -8.35
N LEU A 121 -8.05 1.26 -9.05
CA LEU A 121 -7.90 1.14 -10.50
C LEU A 121 -8.60 2.29 -11.26
N ALA A 122 -9.84 2.62 -10.89
CA ALA A 122 -10.54 3.79 -11.43
C ALA A 122 -9.75 5.08 -11.24
N GLY A 123 -9.12 5.25 -10.08
CA GLY A 123 -8.27 6.40 -9.80
C GLY A 123 -7.05 6.49 -10.73
N LEU A 124 -6.38 5.37 -11.01
CA LEU A 124 -5.25 5.32 -11.94
C LEU A 124 -5.68 5.71 -13.36
N MET A 125 -6.86 5.28 -13.80
CA MET A 125 -7.38 5.63 -15.13
C MET A 125 -7.85 7.08 -15.21
N GLN A 126 -8.61 7.55 -14.22
CA GLN A 126 -9.26 8.87 -14.27
C GLN A 126 -8.32 10.02 -13.89
N LYS A 127 -7.47 9.83 -12.89
CA LYS A 127 -6.58 10.89 -12.38
C LYS A 127 -5.22 10.87 -13.04
N ASP A 128 -4.65 9.66 -13.22
CA ASP A 128 -3.31 9.50 -13.77
C ASP A 128 -3.34 9.30 -15.31
N GLY A 129 -4.54 9.28 -15.93
CA GLY A 129 -4.72 9.18 -17.37
C GLY A 129 -4.28 7.84 -17.96
N LEU A 130 -4.18 6.78 -17.17
CA LEU A 130 -3.72 5.49 -17.65
C LEU A 130 -4.82 4.77 -18.46
N THR A 131 -4.41 4.07 -19.52
CA THR A 131 -5.30 3.10 -20.19
C THR A 131 -5.57 1.92 -19.24
N GLU A 132 -6.68 1.19 -19.49
CA GLU A 132 -7.00 -0.02 -18.70
C GLU A 132 -5.82 -1.00 -18.64
N THR A 133 -5.17 -1.25 -19.79
CA THR A 133 -4.01 -2.15 -19.87
C THR A 133 -2.85 -1.65 -19.03
N ALA A 134 -2.55 -0.35 -19.06
CA ALA A 134 -1.48 0.23 -18.26
C ALA A 134 -1.81 0.21 -16.76
N ALA A 135 -3.06 0.46 -16.38
CA ALA A 135 -3.52 0.39 -15.00
C ALA A 135 -3.47 -1.03 -14.45
N VAL A 136 -3.93 -2.04 -15.20
CA VAL A 136 -3.83 -3.47 -14.84
C VAL A 136 -2.35 -3.89 -14.71
N ARG A 137 -1.49 -3.47 -15.66
CA ARG A 137 -0.06 -3.74 -15.58
C ARG A 137 0.57 -3.11 -14.34
N MET A 138 0.17 -1.90 -13.96
CA MET A 138 0.63 -1.28 -12.72
C MET A 138 0.20 -2.08 -11.49
N LEU A 139 -1.03 -2.61 -11.44
CA LEU A 139 -1.48 -3.49 -10.35
C LEU A 139 -0.59 -4.73 -10.24
N THR A 140 -0.29 -5.37 -11.35
CA THR A 140 0.47 -6.64 -11.35
C THR A 140 1.97 -6.44 -11.12
N GLU A 141 2.60 -5.50 -11.82
CA GLU A 141 4.05 -5.32 -11.80
C GLU A 141 4.53 -4.46 -10.63
N THR A 142 3.80 -3.37 -10.32
CA THR A 142 4.21 -2.46 -9.25
C THR A 142 3.70 -2.90 -7.90
N PHE A 143 2.39 -3.22 -7.80
CA PHE A 143 1.75 -3.55 -6.53
C PHE A 143 1.71 -5.05 -6.24
N GLY A 144 2.15 -5.89 -7.17
CA GLY A 144 2.26 -7.32 -6.98
C GLY A 144 0.93 -8.07 -6.93
N VAL A 145 -0.16 -7.48 -7.40
CA VAL A 145 -1.48 -8.14 -7.47
C VAL A 145 -1.41 -9.31 -8.45
N SER A 146 -2.09 -10.43 -8.17
CA SER A 146 -2.17 -11.55 -9.11
C SER A 146 -2.94 -11.14 -10.37
N LYS A 147 -2.71 -11.82 -11.49
CA LYS A 147 -3.40 -11.53 -12.75
C LYS A 147 -4.92 -11.71 -12.62
N GLU A 148 -5.33 -12.73 -11.91
CA GLU A 148 -6.73 -13.08 -11.64
C GLU A 148 -7.41 -11.96 -10.84
N ARG A 149 -6.76 -11.48 -9.77
CA ARG A 149 -7.27 -10.40 -8.92
C ARG A 149 -7.27 -9.05 -9.64
N ALA A 150 -6.28 -8.77 -10.47
CA ALA A 150 -6.25 -7.56 -11.28
C ALA A 150 -7.38 -7.56 -12.33
N SER A 151 -7.65 -8.71 -12.97
CA SER A 151 -8.77 -8.88 -13.89
C SER A 151 -10.13 -8.71 -13.19
N LEU A 152 -10.27 -9.27 -11.98
CA LEU A 152 -11.46 -9.10 -11.16
C LEU A 152 -11.68 -7.63 -10.77
N ALA A 153 -10.63 -6.92 -10.39
CA ALA A 153 -10.70 -5.49 -10.07
C ALA A 153 -11.17 -4.66 -11.28
N LEU A 154 -10.68 -4.97 -12.49
CA LEU A 154 -11.10 -4.32 -13.73
C LEU A 154 -12.55 -4.63 -14.07
N ALA A 155 -12.97 -5.90 -13.93
CA ALA A 155 -14.37 -6.28 -14.18
C ALA A 155 -15.33 -5.57 -13.22
N ALA A 156 -14.97 -5.48 -11.94
CA ALA A 156 -15.76 -4.77 -10.94
C ALA A 156 -15.83 -3.25 -11.22
N GLU A 157 -14.72 -2.65 -11.66
CA GLU A 157 -14.70 -1.25 -12.05
C GLU A 157 -15.59 -0.98 -13.25
N ARG A 158 -15.48 -1.78 -14.31
CA ARG A 158 -16.33 -1.67 -15.51
C ARG A 158 -17.82 -1.83 -15.19
N ALA A 159 -18.17 -2.74 -14.28
CA ALA A 159 -19.54 -2.92 -13.81
C ALA A 159 -20.05 -1.68 -13.06
N ALA A 160 -19.22 -1.14 -12.16
CA ALA A 160 -19.55 0.09 -11.42
C ALA A 160 -19.69 1.30 -12.34
N ALA A 161 -18.81 1.45 -13.33
CA ALA A 161 -18.87 2.52 -14.32
C ALA A 161 -20.16 2.45 -15.18
N ARG A 162 -20.53 1.24 -15.62
CA ARG A 162 -21.80 1.02 -16.35
C ARG A 162 -23.01 1.35 -15.50
N ALA A 163 -23.05 0.87 -14.25
CA ALA A 163 -24.15 1.18 -13.34
C ALA A 163 -24.28 2.69 -13.11
N LYS A 164 -23.15 3.37 -12.90
CA LYS A 164 -23.12 4.83 -12.72
C LYS A 164 -23.59 5.57 -13.98
N ALA A 165 -23.20 5.13 -15.16
CA ALA A 165 -23.63 5.74 -16.44
C ALA A 165 -25.13 5.53 -16.75
N ALA A 166 -25.75 4.52 -16.15
CA ALA A 166 -27.19 4.26 -16.29
C ALA A 166 -28.06 5.10 -15.34
N LEU A 167 -27.46 5.82 -14.36
CA LEU A 167 -28.21 6.66 -13.44
C LEU A 167 -28.66 7.95 -14.13
N ALA A 168 -29.93 8.30 -13.94
CA ALA A 168 -30.48 9.58 -14.34
C ALA A 168 -30.24 10.64 -13.23
N PRO A 169 -30.26 11.96 -13.57
CA PRO A 169 -30.06 13.03 -12.61
C PRO A 169 -31.00 13.01 -11.39
N GLN A 170 -32.21 12.45 -11.56
CA GLN A 170 -33.23 12.32 -10.54
C GLN A 170 -33.10 11.03 -9.68
N ASP A 171 -32.21 10.12 -10.04
CA ASP A 171 -32.05 8.86 -9.31
C ASP A 171 -31.38 9.09 -7.96
N VAL A 172 -31.87 8.39 -6.94
CA VAL A 172 -31.35 8.43 -5.58
C VAL A 172 -30.60 7.16 -5.28
N CYS A 173 -29.34 7.28 -4.87
CA CYS A 173 -28.55 6.16 -4.40
C CYS A 173 -28.71 6.00 -2.88
N LEU A 174 -29.20 4.83 -2.45
CA LEU A 174 -29.25 4.46 -1.04
C LEU A 174 -28.04 3.60 -0.68
N TYR A 175 -27.29 4.02 0.32
CA TYR A 175 -26.23 3.22 0.94
C TYR A 175 -26.71 2.63 2.25
N ILE A 176 -26.81 1.30 2.30
CA ILE A 176 -27.22 0.58 3.50
C ILE A 176 -25.98 -0.10 4.09
N GLY A 177 -25.50 0.39 5.21
CA GLY A 177 -24.45 -0.26 5.99
C GLY A 177 -25.04 -1.44 6.77
N ILE A 178 -24.50 -2.64 6.55
CA ILE A 178 -24.86 -3.83 7.34
C ILE A 178 -23.77 -4.00 8.39
N PRO A 179 -24.06 -3.76 9.69
CA PRO A 179 -23.08 -4.06 10.74
C PRO A 179 -22.97 -5.59 10.90
N PHE A 180 -21.73 -6.07 11.07
CA PHE A 180 -21.47 -7.48 11.39
C PHE A 180 -21.17 -7.65 12.87
#